data_4ee08a217dfb527a5cdfb27948a98f33
#
_entry.id   4ee08a217dfb527a5cdfb27948a98f33
#
_cell.length_a   1.000
_cell.length_b   1.000
_cell.length_c   1.000
_cell.angle_alpha   90.00
_cell.angle_beta   90.00
_cell.angle_gamma   90.00
#
_symmetry.space_group_name_H-M   'P 1'
#
loop_
_entity.id
_entity.type
_entity.pdbx_description
1 polymer ?
#
loop_
_entity_poly.entity_id
_entity_poly.type
_entity_poly.pdbx_seq_one_letter_code
_entity_poly.pdbx_strand_id
1 'polypeptide(L)'
;MATDITLKLDQVIRLLQQTLLAQQMNMLSDQRILSFNVNGETIHMALPDAQCDFIQRIIIQTHHFFEAALLSQVAKMGLIKHDTVVCDIGANIGNHSVYFGRILGAQTVVSCEPQAHAYNTLQQNLELNSLTTENAFNVMLGSTSGRGEVTHFESINHGATRLRSSADGPIAMVTLDELTASYGTVGFLKLDVEGFEAAVLAGAERVLSKDRPAIWVELTVQHGDENVAATRSILKAHGYIQQRKISNTDF
;
A
#
# COMPACT_ATOMS: atom_id res chain seq x y z
N MET A 1 -18.49 -21.84 -33.12
CA MET A 1 -17.65 -22.95 -32.66
C MET A 1 -16.39 -22.48 -31.93
N ALA A 2 -15.49 -21.69 -32.52
CA ALA A 2 -14.26 -21.23 -31.85
C ALA A 2 -14.56 -20.36 -30.58
N THR A 3 -15.51 -19.44 -30.68
CA THR A 3 -15.92 -18.56 -29.55
C THR A 3 -16.52 -19.35 -28.37
N ASP A 4 -17.26 -20.44 -28.66
CA ASP A 4 -17.87 -21.27 -27.61
C ASP A 4 -16.81 -22.14 -26.89
N ILE A 5 -15.79 -22.60 -27.60
CA ILE A 5 -14.66 -23.35 -27.00
C ILE A 5 -13.83 -22.42 -26.10
N THR A 6 -13.54 -21.18 -26.53
CA THR A 6 -12.81 -20.19 -25.73
C THR A 6 -13.57 -19.88 -24.46
N LEU A 7 -14.89 -19.65 -24.55
CA LEU A 7 -15.73 -19.35 -23.36
C LEU A 7 -15.75 -20.53 -22.36
N LYS A 8 -15.82 -21.77 -22.85
CA LYS A 8 -15.77 -22.96 -21.99
C LYS A 8 -14.40 -23.17 -21.38
N LEU A 9 -13.32 -22.89 -22.12
CA LEU A 9 -11.96 -22.94 -21.58
C LEU A 9 -11.76 -21.93 -20.47
N ASP A 10 -12.20 -20.68 -20.66
CA ASP A 10 -12.13 -19.64 -19.63
C ASP A 10 -12.93 -20.02 -18.38
N GLN A 11 -14.08 -20.66 -18.55
CA GLN A 11 -14.89 -21.14 -17.44
C GLN A 11 -14.18 -22.26 -16.64
N VAL A 12 -13.55 -23.21 -17.34
CA VAL A 12 -12.76 -24.28 -16.72
C VAL A 12 -11.55 -23.71 -15.97
N ILE A 13 -10.83 -22.77 -16.59
CA ILE A 13 -9.68 -22.10 -15.95
C ILE A 13 -10.10 -21.41 -14.67
N ARG A 14 -11.21 -20.65 -14.67
CA ARG A 14 -11.75 -19.98 -13.47
C ARG A 14 -12.10 -20.99 -12.36
N LEU A 15 -12.76 -22.09 -12.71
CA LEU A 15 -13.11 -23.14 -11.75
C LEU A 15 -11.87 -23.80 -11.16
N LEU A 16 -10.86 -24.08 -11.96
CA LEU A 16 -9.59 -24.63 -11.47
C LEU A 16 -8.87 -23.64 -10.55
N GLN A 17 -8.84 -22.36 -10.89
CA GLN A 17 -8.26 -21.31 -10.04
C GLN A 17 -9.00 -21.19 -8.71
N GLN A 18 -10.34 -21.22 -8.72
CA GLN A 18 -11.15 -21.19 -7.49
C GLN A 18 -10.92 -22.43 -6.62
N THR A 19 -10.84 -23.61 -7.24
CA THR A 19 -10.58 -24.86 -6.53
C THR A 19 -9.19 -24.86 -5.89
N LEU A 20 -8.18 -24.41 -6.63
CA LEU A 20 -6.82 -24.29 -6.13
C LEU A 20 -6.73 -23.30 -4.96
N LEU A 21 -7.36 -22.14 -5.10
CA LEU A 21 -7.42 -21.15 -4.03
C LEU A 21 -8.09 -21.73 -2.77
N ALA A 22 -9.21 -22.42 -2.92
CA ALA A 22 -9.89 -23.06 -1.80
C ALA A 22 -9.01 -24.12 -1.12
N GLN A 23 -8.27 -24.91 -1.88
CA GLN A 23 -7.31 -25.88 -1.35
C GLN A 23 -6.17 -25.17 -0.59
N GLN A 24 -5.57 -24.14 -1.16
CA GLN A 24 -4.52 -23.36 -0.52
C GLN A 24 -5.01 -22.72 0.79
N MET A 25 -6.23 -22.18 0.79
CA MET A 25 -6.83 -21.61 2.00
C MET A 25 -7.11 -22.66 3.09
N ASN A 26 -7.51 -23.87 2.72
CA ASN A 26 -7.71 -24.97 3.66
C ASN A 26 -6.40 -25.47 4.28
N MET A 27 -5.26 -25.18 3.64
CA MET A 27 -3.93 -25.52 4.17
C MET A 27 -3.39 -24.43 5.14
N LEU A 28 -4.02 -23.25 5.17
CA LEU A 28 -3.64 -22.22 6.13
C LEU A 28 -4.13 -22.59 7.54
N SER A 29 -3.44 -22.09 8.55
CA SER A 29 -3.89 -22.19 9.94
C SER A 29 -5.26 -21.55 10.15
N ASP A 30 -5.91 -21.80 11.28
CA ASP A 30 -7.18 -21.14 11.65
C ASP A 30 -7.06 -19.61 11.65
N GLN A 31 -5.86 -19.09 11.88
CA GLN A 31 -5.54 -17.65 11.82
C GLN A 31 -5.26 -17.15 10.39
N ARG A 32 -5.33 -18.01 9.38
CA ARG A 32 -5.06 -17.71 7.97
C ARG A 32 -3.71 -17.04 7.73
N ILE A 33 -2.68 -17.54 8.41
CA ILE A 33 -1.31 -17.07 8.24
C ILE A 33 -0.61 -17.91 7.16
N LEU A 34 -0.09 -17.23 6.15
CA LEU A 34 0.79 -17.79 5.13
C LEU A 34 2.24 -17.49 5.48
N SER A 35 3.12 -18.50 5.37
CA SER A 35 4.57 -18.32 5.49
C SER A 35 5.24 -18.59 4.14
N PHE A 36 6.15 -17.71 3.74
CA PHE A 36 6.93 -17.86 2.50
C PHE A 36 8.33 -17.24 2.66
N ASN A 37 9.25 -17.57 1.74
CA ASN A 37 10.64 -17.11 1.81
C ASN A 37 10.93 -16.10 0.71
N VAL A 38 11.57 -14.98 1.08
CA VAL A 38 12.08 -13.97 0.15
C VAL A 38 13.50 -13.60 0.54
N ASN A 39 14.45 -13.77 -0.37
CA ASN A 39 15.88 -13.44 -0.17
C ASN A 39 16.50 -14.10 1.08
N GLY A 40 16.02 -15.28 1.49
CA GLY A 40 16.50 -15.98 2.67
C GLY A 40 15.78 -15.62 3.97
N GLU A 41 14.91 -14.62 3.96
CA GLU A 41 14.05 -14.24 5.09
C GLU A 41 12.71 -14.98 5.02
N THR A 42 12.26 -15.53 6.15
CA THR A 42 10.91 -16.08 6.27
C THR A 42 9.94 -14.96 6.63
N ILE A 43 8.91 -14.82 5.83
CA ILE A 43 7.85 -13.82 5.99
C ILE A 43 6.55 -14.51 6.39
N HIS A 44 5.82 -13.91 7.30
CA HIS A 44 4.52 -14.38 7.76
C HIS A 44 3.46 -13.32 7.47
N MET A 45 2.39 -13.69 6.76
CA MET A 45 1.29 -12.78 6.43
C MET A 45 -0.04 -13.35 6.86
N ALA A 46 -0.77 -12.63 7.71
CA ALA A 46 -2.18 -12.88 7.99
C ALA A 46 -3.01 -12.37 6.79
N LEU A 47 -3.86 -13.22 6.25
CA LEU A 47 -4.64 -12.99 5.03
C LEU A 47 -6.12 -13.37 5.29
N PRO A 48 -6.82 -12.64 6.17
CA PRO A 48 -8.17 -13.01 6.63
C PRO A 48 -9.21 -12.98 5.50
N ASP A 49 -9.04 -12.08 4.52
CA ASP A 49 -10.01 -11.81 3.45
C ASP A 49 -9.61 -12.39 2.09
N ALA A 50 -8.66 -13.31 2.04
CA ALA A 50 -8.16 -13.86 0.78
C ALA A 50 -9.22 -14.53 -0.12
N GLN A 51 -10.42 -14.82 0.42
CA GLN A 51 -11.55 -15.31 -0.38
C GLN A 51 -12.14 -14.23 -1.28
N CYS A 52 -12.15 -12.98 -0.82
CA CYS A 52 -12.77 -11.85 -1.51
C CYS A 52 -11.79 -10.76 -1.91
N ASP A 53 -10.70 -10.55 -1.16
CA ASP A 53 -9.72 -9.50 -1.44
C ASP A 53 -8.70 -9.94 -2.50
N PHE A 54 -8.49 -9.08 -3.50
CA PHE A 54 -7.60 -9.34 -4.63
C PHE A 54 -6.14 -9.45 -4.23
N ILE A 55 -5.64 -8.53 -3.38
CA ILE A 55 -4.24 -8.46 -2.94
C ILE A 55 -3.88 -9.72 -2.15
N GLN A 56 -4.70 -10.06 -1.16
CA GLN A 56 -4.48 -11.22 -0.30
C GLN A 56 -4.51 -12.53 -1.11
N ARG A 57 -5.39 -12.59 -2.13
CA ARG A 57 -5.47 -13.75 -3.04
C ARG A 57 -4.19 -13.92 -3.85
N ILE A 58 -3.64 -12.83 -4.38
CA ILE A 58 -2.37 -12.89 -5.12
C ILE A 58 -1.24 -13.35 -4.21
N ILE A 59 -1.14 -12.88 -2.97
CA ILE A 59 -0.13 -13.32 -2.00
C ILE A 59 -0.23 -14.82 -1.76
N ILE A 60 -1.45 -15.38 -1.54
CA ILE A 60 -1.64 -16.83 -1.39
C ILE A 60 -1.23 -17.59 -2.64
N GLN A 61 -1.61 -17.12 -3.82
CA GLN A 61 -1.35 -17.83 -5.08
C GLN A 61 0.13 -17.84 -5.43
N THR A 62 0.84 -16.75 -5.14
CA THR A 62 2.24 -16.59 -5.55
C THR A 62 3.24 -16.98 -4.48
N HIS A 63 2.81 -17.14 -3.20
CA HIS A 63 3.70 -17.28 -2.04
C HIS A 63 4.78 -16.20 -2.06
N HIS A 64 4.35 -14.96 -2.35
CA HIS A 64 5.22 -13.79 -2.43
C HIS A 64 4.43 -12.53 -2.08
N PHE A 65 5.13 -11.43 -1.83
CA PHE A 65 4.51 -10.12 -1.69
C PHE A 65 3.69 -9.77 -2.94
N PHE A 66 2.58 -9.09 -2.75
CA PHE A 66 1.89 -8.41 -3.83
C PHE A 66 2.84 -7.40 -4.47
N GLU A 67 2.75 -7.21 -5.79
CA GLU A 67 3.65 -6.35 -6.56
C GLU A 67 5.14 -6.68 -6.43
N ALA A 68 5.50 -7.95 -6.29
CA ALA A 68 6.87 -8.41 -6.11
C ALA A 68 7.85 -7.86 -7.17
N ALA A 69 7.40 -7.70 -8.41
CA ALA A 69 8.23 -7.16 -9.48
C ALA A 69 8.53 -5.65 -9.28
N LEU A 70 7.57 -4.87 -8.81
CA LEU A 70 7.74 -3.44 -8.49
C LEU A 70 8.65 -3.28 -7.27
N LEU A 71 8.38 -4.04 -6.21
CA LEU A 71 9.21 -4.08 -5.00
C LEU A 71 10.67 -4.43 -5.33
N SER A 72 10.90 -5.41 -6.20
CA SER A 72 12.26 -5.75 -6.67
C SER A 72 12.92 -4.60 -7.45
N GLN A 73 12.15 -3.81 -8.19
CA GLN A 73 12.71 -2.63 -8.88
C GLN A 73 13.10 -1.54 -7.87
N VAL A 74 12.25 -1.24 -6.88
CA VAL A 74 12.54 -0.29 -5.80
C VAL A 74 13.80 -0.73 -5.04
N ALA A 75 13.92 -2.02 -4.70
CA ALA A 75 15.10 -2.58 -4.06
C ALA A 75 16.39 -2.34 -4.88
N LYS A 76 16.35 -2.59 -6.19
CA LYS A 76 17.49 -2.40 -7.10
C LYS A 76 17.88 -0.92 -7.26
N MET A 77 16.95 0.00 -7.07
CA MET A 77 17.25 1.44 -7.13
C MET A 77 17.99 1.94 -5.88
N GLY A 78 17.99 1.18 -4.77
CA GLY A 78 18.72 1.53 -3.55
C GLY A 78 18.25 2.85 -2.92
N LEU A 79 16.97 3.17 -3.03
CA LEU A 79 16.40 4.45 -2.59
C LEU A 79 16.19 4.51 -1.07
N ILE A 80 15.98 3.37 -0.44
CA ILE A 80 15.76 3.27 1.01
C ILE A 80 17.11 3.24 1.71
N LYS A 81 17.37 4.27 2.52
CA LYS A 81 18.58 4.41 3.32
C LYS A 81 18.32 3.98 4.76
N HIS A 82 19.31 3.36 5.38
CA HIS A 82 19.19 2.77 6.70
C HIS A 82 18.87 3.78 7.82
N ASP A 83 19.33 5.00 7.70
CA ASP A 83 19.23 6.07 8.71
C ASP A 83 18.07 7.05 8.45
N THR A 84 17.16 6.71 7.53
CA THR A 84 16.00 7.55 7.19
C THR A 84 14.68 6.84 7.47
N VAL A 85 13.64 7.65 7.60
CA VAL A 85 12.25 7.16 7.76
C VAL A 85 11.67 6.79 6.40
N VAL A 86 11.02 5.64 6.35
CA VAL A 86 10.19 5.21 5.22
C VAL A 86 8.73 5.45 5.59
N CYS A 87 7.99 6.16 4.75
CA CYS A 87 6.55 6.33 4.89
C CYS A 87 5.80 5.47 3.87
N ASP A 88 4.92 4.60 4.35
CA ASP A 88 4.01 3.77 3.56
C ASP A 88 2.58 4.30 3.78
N ILE A 89 2.12 5.15 2.86
CA ILE A 89 0.83 5.83 2.96
C ILE A 89 -0.18 5.15 2.04
N GLY A 90 -1.26 4.62 2.65
CA GLY A 90 -2.12 3.61 2.06
C GLY A 90 -1.51 2.21 2.23
N ALA A 91 -1.14 1.88 3.47
CA ALA A 91 -0.40 0.66 3.77
C ALA A 91 -1.24 -0.62 3.63
N ASN A 92 -2.57 -0.50 3.57
CA ASN A 92 -3.51 -1.61 3.50
C ASN A 92 -3.17 -2.65 4.60
N ILE A 93 -3.00 -3.91 4.27
CA ILE A 93 -2.62 -4.99 5.20
C ILE A 93 -1.12 -5.02 5.55
N GLY A 94 -0.33 -4.02 5.14
CA GLY A 94 1.09 -3.92 5.44
C GLY A 94 2.04 -4.68 4.51
N ASN A 95 1.58 -5.07 3.33
CA ASN A 95 2.39 -5.79 2.35
C ASN A 95 3.72 -5.07 2.05
N HIS A 96 3.67 -3.78 1.74
CA HIS A 96 4.85 -2.97 1.46
C HIS A 96 5.62 -2.63 2.74
N SER A 97 4.94 -2.30 3.83
CA SER A 97 5.56 -2.01 5.13
C SER A 97 6.45 -3.16 5.62
N VAL A 98 5.95 -4.40 5.54
CA VAL A 98 6.72 -5.61 5.90
C VAL A 98 7.92 -5.78 4.96
N TYR A 99 7.74 -5.56 3.65
CA TYR A 99 8.84 -5.63 2.70
C TYR A 99 9.93 -4.60 2.99
N PHE A 100 9.55 -3.36 3.24
CA PHE A 100 10.51 -2.28 3.57
C PHE A 100 11.29 -2.58 4.84
N GLY A 101 10.60 -3.04 5.90
CA GLY A 101 11.25 -3.37 7.16
C GLY A 101 12.09 -4.65 7.10
N ARG A 102 11.52 -5.76 6.61
CA ARG A 102 12.17 -7.07 6.66
C ARG A 102 13.16 -7.34 5.53
N ILE A 103 12.83 -6.90 4.32
CA ILE A 103 13.64 -7.22 3.14
C ILE A 103 14.63 -6.11 2.82
N LEU A 104 14.22 -4.85 2.96
CA LEU A 104 15.11 -3.71 2.67
C LEU A 104 15.82 -3.16 3.91
N GLY A 105 15.48 -3.65 5.10
CA GLY A 105 16.15 -3.28 6.34
C GLY A 105 15.89 -1.85 6.81
N ALA A 106 14.75 -1.26 6.43
CA ALA A 106 14.34 0.05 6.94
C ALA A 106 14.16 -0.01 8.46
N GLN A 107 14.90 0.83 9.20
CA GLN A 107 14.82 0.85 10.67
C GLN A 107 13.50 1.43 11.18
N THR A 108 12.97 2.42 10.47
CA THR A 108 11.72 3.09 10.82
C THR A 108 10.80 3.10 9.61
N VAL A 109 9.69 2.38 9.71
CA VAL A 109 8.60 2.41 8.73
C VAL A 109 7.38 3.00 9.41
N VAL A 110 6.92 4.14 8.92
CA VAL A 110 5.68 4.81 9.34
C VAL A 110 4.61 4.42 8.37
N SER A 111 3.60 3.69 8.84
CA SER A 111 2.54 3.10 8.02
C SER A 111 1.19 3.72 8.36
N CYS A 112 0.44 4.18 7.35
CA CYS A 112 -0.89 4.75 7.55
C CYS A 112 -1.93 3.99 6.75
N GLU A 113 -2.99 3.56 7.43
CA GLU A 113 -4.14 2.90 6.83
C GLU A 113 -5.43 3.38 7.52
N PRO A 114 -6.32 4.09 6.79
CA PRO A 114 -7.54 4.65 7.36
C PRO A 114 -8.64 3.62 7.64
N GLN A 115 -8.68 2.50 6.92
CA GLN A 115 -9.69 1.46 7.11
C GLN A 115 -9.33 0.58 8.31
N ALA A 116 -10.13 0.63 9.38
CA ALA A 116 -9.85 -0.08 10.63
C ALA A 116 -9.62 -1.59 10.44
N HIS A 117 -10.34 -2.24 9.51
CA HIS A 117 -10.17 -3.67 9.26
C HIS A 117 -8.80 -3.99 8.64
N ALA A 118 -8.39 -3.26 7.61
CA ALA A 118 -7.07 -3.39 6.99
C ALA A 118 -5.95 -3.00 7.97
N TYR A 119 -6.15 -1.93 8.75
CA TYR A 119 -5.22 -1.50 9.80
C TYR A 119 -4.97 -2.58 10.86
N ASN A 120 -6.02 -3.27 11.34
CA ASN A 120 -5.85 -4.37 12.29
C ASN A 120 -5.01 -5.50 11.69
N THR A 121 -5.20 -5.81 10.41
CA THR A 121 -4.39 -6.80 9.70
C THR A 121 -2.96 -6.30 9.48
N LEU A 122 -2.76 -5.00 9.17
CA LEU A 122 -1.43 -4.36 9.11
C LEU A 122 -0.68 -4.55 10.42
N GLN A 123 -1.30 -4.23 11.57
CA GLN A 123 -0.66 -4.42 12.88
C GLN A 123 -0.26 -5.87 13.10
N GLN A 124 -1.16 -6.82 12.84
CA GLN A 124 -0.87 -8.24 12.96
C GLN A 124 0.30 -8.66 12.06
N ASN A 125 0.36 -8.16 10.82
CA ASN A 125 1.43 -8.47 9.88
C ASN A 125 2.78 -7.87 10.31
N LEU A 126 2.80 -6.70 10.91
CA LEU A 126 4.02 -6.14 11.51
C LEU A 126 4.50 -7.00 12.67
N GLU A 127 3.63 -7.37 13.61
CA GLU A 127 3.96 -8.23 14.76
C GLU A 127 4.49 -9.60 14.34
N LEU A 128 3.82 -10.28 13.40
CA LEU A 128 4.23 -11.57 12.86
C LEU A 128 5.65 -11.55 12.28
N ASN A 129 6.10 -10.40 11.80
CA ASN A 129 7.42 -10.21 11.23
C ASN A 129 8.38 -9.47 12.16
N SER A 130 8.08 -9.37 13.46
CA SER A 130 8.92 -8.72 14.47
C SER A 130 9.25 -7.25 14.16
N LEU A 131 8.31 -6.55 13.54
CA LEU A 131 8.35 -5.12 13.30
C LEU A 131 7.50 -4.39 14.34
N THR A 132 7.88 -3.15 14.69
CA THR A 132 7.10 -2.36 15.66
C THR A 132 5.76 -1.93 15.07
N THR A 133 4.71 -1.99 15.90
CA THR A 133 3.38 -1.46 15.57
C THR A 133 3.18 -0.01 16.05
N GLU A 134 4.11 0.53 16.83
CA GLU A 134 4.02 1.90 17.36
C GLU A 134 4.04 2.97 16.25
N ASN A 135 4.58 2.62 15.08
CA ASN A 135 4.63 3.49 13.91
C ASN A 135 3.52 3.20 12.88
N ALA A 136 2.51 2.41 13.26
CA ALA A 136 1.34 2.16 12.44
C ALA A 136 0.15 2.99 12.96
N PHE A 137 -0.52 3.71 12.06
CA PHE A 137 -1.55 4.69 12.41
C PHE A 137 -2.84 4.43 11.62
N ASN A 138 -3.97 4.33 12.37
CA ASN A 138 -5.28 4.27 11.77
C ASN A 138 -5.81 5.67 11.48
N VAL A 139 -5.21 6.33 10.49
CA VAL A 139 -5.53 7.70 10.11
C VAL A 139 -5.52 7.85 8.59
N MET A 140 -6.26 8.81 8.12
CA MET A 140 -6.20 9.34 6.77
C MET A 140 -5.19 10.48 6.70
N LEU A 141 -4.44 10.61 5.62
CA LEU A 141 -3.62 11.81 5.40
C LEU A 141 -4.32 12.77 4.45
N GLY A 142 -4.11 14.07 4.68
CA GLY A 142 -4.71 15.11 3.85
C GLY A 142 -3.94 16.43 3.89
N SER A 143 -4.49 17.45 3.25
CA SER A 143 -3.88 18.79 3.19
C SER A 143 -3.95 19.56 4.50
N THR A 144 -4.87 19.20 5.39
CA THR A 144 -5.08 19.79 6.72
C THR A 144 -5.57 18.72 7.68
N SER A 145 -5.33 18.91 8.96
CA SER A 145 -5.87 18.02 9.99
C SER A 145 -7.37 18.21 10.15
N GLY A 146 -8.07 17.15 10.51
CA GLY A 146 -9.51 17.12 10.60
C GLY A 146 -10.08 15.71 10.64
N ARG A 147 -11.11 15.48 9.86
CA ARG A 147 -11.80 14.20 9.77
C ARG A 147 -12.12 13.85 8.31
N GLY A 148 -12.32 12.58 8.07
CA GLY A 148 -12.70 12.05 6.77
C GLY A 148 -13.65 10.85 6.86
N GLU A 149 -14.16 10.44 5.71
CA GLU A 149 -15.05 9.30 5.59
C GLU A 149 -14.80 8.51 4.30
N VAL A 150 -15.22 7.26 4.29
CA VAL A 150 -15.25 6.42 3.10
C VAL A 150 -16.39 6.87 2.19
N THR A 151 -16.08 7.15 0.93
CA THR A 151 -17.09 7.51 -0.08
C THR A 151 -17.47 6.35 -0.99
N HIS A 152 -16.55 5.42 -1.19
CA HIS A 152 -16.76 4.23 -1.99
C HIS A 152 -15.98 3.08 -1.38
N PHE A 153 -16.67 1.98 -1.08
CA PHE A 153 -16.06 0.75 -0.59
C PHE A 153 -16.06 -0.30 -1.70
N GLU A 154 -14.89 -0.80 -2.07
CA GLU A 154 -14.75 -1.87 -3.05
C GLU A 154 -14.64 -3.21 -2.34
N SER A 155 -15.69 -4.04 -2.45
CA SER A 155 -15.81 -5.29 -1.69
C SER A 155 -14.88 -6.41 -2.14
N ILE A 156 -14.38 -6.34 -3.37
CA ILE A 156 -13.49 -7.35 -3.96
C ILE A 156 -12.02 -6.90 -4.03
N ASN A 157 -11.76 -5.64 -3.71
CA ASN A 157 -10.44 -5.06 -3.59
C ASN A 157 -10.49 -3.93 -2.55
N HIS A 158 -10.28 -4.27 -1.30
CA HIS A 158 -10.36 -3.31 -0.19
C HIS A 158 -9.35 -2.16 -0.34
N GLY A 159 -8.24 -2.39 -1.05
CA GLY A 159 -7.26 -1.37 -1.38
C GLY A 159 -7.81 -0.25 -2.27
N ALA A 160 -8.80 -0.52 -3.14
CA ALA A 160 -9.41 0.47 -4.04
C ALA A 160 -10.52 1.32 -3.37
N THR A 161 -10.52 1.43 -2.05
CA THR A 161 -11.51 2.21 -1.28
C THR A 161 -11.19 3.70 -1.35
N ARG A 162 -12.18 4.53 -1.76
CA ARG A 162 -12.02 5.98 -1.87
C ARG A 162 -12.46 6.71 -0.61
N LEU A 163 -11.76 7.79 -0.30
CA LEU A 163 -11.96 8.64 0.87
C LEU A 163 -12.26 10.07 0.47
N ARG A 164 -12.83 10.86 1.39
CA ARG A 164 -12.92 12.32 1.28
C ARG A 164 -12.82 12.97 2.65
N SER A 165 -12.44 14.25 2.69
CA SER A 165 -12.56 15.06 3.89
C SER A 165 -14.04 15.27 4.23
N SER A 166 -14.39 15.17 5.52
CA SER A 166 -15.75 15.33 6.02
C SER A 166 -15.68 15.79 7.48
N ALA A 167 -16.35 16.91 7.82
CA ALA A 167 -16.28 17.46 9.17
C ALA A 167 -16.76 16.48 10.25
N ASP A 168 -17.75 15.66 9.91
CA ASP A 168 -18.38 14.68 10.82
C ASP A 168 -17.94 13.24 10.53
N GLY A 169 -16.94 13.04 9.66
CA GLY A 169 -16.44 11.72 9.27
C GLY A 169 -15.87 10.95 10.47
N PRO A 170 -15.94 9.60 10.46
CA PRO A 170 -15.46 8.79 11.58
C PRO A 170 -13.91 8.67 11.62
N ILE A 171 -13.21 8.93 10.51
CA ILE A 171 -11.78 8.71 10.38
C ILE A 171 -11.02 9.98 10.75
N ALA A 172 -10.02 9.88 11.63
CA ALA A 172 -9.12 10.99 11.91
C ALA A 172 -8.25 11.29 10.69
N MET A 173 -8.03 12.58 10.39
CA MET A 173 -7.18 13.04 9.31
C MET A 173 -6.09 13.95 9.86
N VAL A 174 -4.84 13.72 9.45
CA VAL A 174 -3.67 14.53 9.81
C VAL A 174 -2.86 14.86 8.57
N THR A 175 -1.93 15.80 8.65
CA THR A 175 -0.99 16.07 7.56
C THR A 175 0.23 15.14 7.66
N LEU A 176 0.93 14.91 6.55
CA LEU A 176 2.18 14.15 6.57
C LEU A 176 3.25 14.87 7.41
N ASP A 177 3.27 16.19 7.35
CA ASP A 177 4.20 17.00 8.15
C ASP A 177 3.98 16.84 9.65
N GLU A 178 2.72 16.83 10.11
CA GLU A 178 2.38 16.62 11.53
C GLU A 178 2.71 15.19 11.96
N LEU A 179 2.32 14.20 11.16
CA LEU A 179 2.56 12.81 11.48
C LEU A 179 4.05 12.51 11.64
N THR A 180 4.88 13.11 10.80
CA THR A 180 6.33 12.84 10.80
C THR A 180 7.14 13.82 11.64
N ALA A 181 6.50 14.75 12.36
CA ALA A 181 7.18 15.83 13.11
C ALA A 181 8.14 15.33 14.20
N SER A 182 7.85 14.19 14.83
CA SER A 182 8.66 13.58 15.88
C SER A 182 9.69 12.57 15.37
N TYR A 183 9.67 12.27 14.08
CA TYR A 183 10.60 11.33 13.44
C TYR A 183 11.82 12.07 12.86
N GLY A 184 12.80 11.30 12.45
CA GLY A 184 13.95 11.80 11.68
C GLY A 184 13.59 12.20 10.25
N THR A 185 14.59 12.35 9.40
CA THR A 185 14.41 12.72 8.00
C THR A 185 13.66 11.63 7.24
N VAL A 186 12.57 11.99 6.57
CA VAL A 186 11.86 11.10 5.64
C VAL A 186 12.71 10.92 4.38
N GLY A 187 13.20 9.71 4.13
CA GLY A 187 14.06 9.41 2.98
C GLY A 187 13.33 8.72 1.84
N PHE A 188 12.21 8.06 2.14
CA PHE A 188 11.38 7.40 1.14
C PHE A 188 9.89 7.54 1.48
N LEU A 189 9.09 7.85 0.47
CA LEU A 189 7.63 7.98 0.58
C LEU A 189 6.98 7.11 -0.49
N LYS A 190 6.26 6.06 -0.08
CA LYS A 190 5.28 5.38 -0.94
C LYS A 190 3.93 6.05 -0.71
N LEU A 191 3.25 6.39 -1.80
CA LEU A 191 1.97 7.08 -1.78
C LEU A 191 0.98 6.40 -2.73
N ASP A 192 -0.02 5.76 -2.15
CA ASP A 192 -1.04 5.00 -2.83
C ASP A 192 -2.33 5.10 -2.01
N VAL A 193 -3.12 6.13 -2.29
CA VAL A 193 -4.29 6.53 -1.48
C VAL A 193 -5.55 6.74 -2.33
N GLU A 194 -5.59 6.07 -3.48
CA GLU A 194 -6.78 5.88 -4.29
C GLU A 194 -7.51 7.20 -4.65
N GLY A 195 -6.72 8.18 -5.11
CA GLY A 195 -7.21 9.47 -5.59
C GLY A 195 -7.11 10.62 -4.60
N PHE A 196 -6.35 10.46 -3.52
CA PHE A 196 -6.13 11.50 -2.51
C PHE A 196 -4.67 11.99 -2.45
N GLU A 197 -3.85 11.61 -3.45
CA GLU A 197 -2.41 11.86 -3.51
C GLU A 197 -2.08 13.37 -3.47
N ALA A 198 -2.80 14.18 -4.24
CA ALA A 198 -2.61 15.63 -4.24
C ALA A 198 -2.89 16.26 -2.86
N ALA A 199 -3.91 15.78 -2.16
CA ALA A 199 -4.24 16.28 -0.82
C ALA A 199 -3.17 15.89 0.20
N VAL A 200 -2.64 14.66 0.14
CA VAL A 200 -1.53 14.23 1.00
C VAL A 200 -0.28 15.08 0.77
N LEU A 201 0.10 15.29 -0.50
CA LEU A 201 1.28 16.09 -0.84
C LEU A 201 1.10 17.57 -0.46
N ALA A 202 -0.11 18.13 -0.53
CA ALA A 202 -0.39 19.48 -0.07
C ALA A 202 -0.21 19.63 1.46
N GLY A 203 -0.31 18.55 2.24
CA GLY A 203 -0.02 18.49 3.67
C GLY A 203 1.41 18.06 4.01
N ALA A 204 2.33 18.09 3.03
CA ALA A 204 3.70 17.56 3.14
C ALA A 204 4.78 18.62 2.81
N GLU A 205 4.50 19.90 3.03
CA GLU A 205 5.39 21.01 2.66
C GLU A 205 6.81 20.86 3.23
N ARG A 206 6.91 20.53 4.52
CA ARG A 206 8.21 20.32 5.17
C ARG A 206 8.92 19.09 4.60
N VAL A 207 8.21 17.96 4.47
CA VAL A 207 8.77 16.72 3.92
C VAL A 207 9.26 16.93 2.50
N LEU A 208 8.48 17.59 1.65
CA LEU A 208 8.85 17.82 0.25
C LEU A 208 9.99 18.83 0.09
N SER A 209 10.00 19.90 0.89
CA SER A 209 10.97 21.00 0.73
C SER A 209 12.29 20.75 1.47
N LYS A 210 12.26 20.13 2.68
CA LYS A 210 13.43 19.93 3.54
C LYS A 210 13.98 18.51 3.45
N ASP A 211 13.13 17.51 3.69
CA ASP A 211 13.55 16.12 3.76
C ASP A 211 13.84 15.57 2.36
N ARG A 212 13.06 15.96 1.35
CA ARG A 212 13.22 15.61 -0.07
C ARG A 212 13.35 14.11 -0.31
N PRO A 213 12.39 13.29 0.16
CA PRO A 213 12.44 11.85 -0.02
C PRO A 213 12.43 11.45 -1.50
N ALA A 214 12.93 10.25 -1.80
CA ALA A 214 12.50 9.59 -3.02
C ALA A 214 11.02 9.20 -2.88
N ILE A 215 10.23 9.42 -3.94
CA ILE A 215 8.79 9.19 -3.92
C ILE A 215 8.42 8.10 -4.91
N TRP A 216 7.70 7.10 -4.43
CA TRP A 216 6.97 6.15 -5.23
C TRP A 216 5.49 6.47 -5.11
N VAL A 217 4.88 6.91 -6.19
CA VAL A 217 3.46 7.29 -6.21
C VAL A 217 2.71 6.51 -7.27
N GLU A 218 1.55 5.98 -6.89
CA GLU A 218 0.60 5.43 -7.85
C GLU A 218 -0.30 6.54 -8.38
N LEU A 219 -0.36 6.69 -9.72
CA LEU A 219 -1.19 7.68 -10.41
C LEU A 219 -1.98 7.00 -11.51
N THR A 220 -3.24 6.73 -11.26
CA THR A 220 -4.15 6.19 -12.27
C THR A 220 -5.22 7.21 -12.66
N VAL A 221 -5.56 7.27 -13.94
CA VAL A 221 -6.65 8.12 -14.44
C VAL A 221 -8.02 7.72 -13.84
N GLN A 222 -8.15 6.53 -13.32
CA GLN A 222 -9.35 6.09 -12.60
C GLN A 222 -9.58 6.89 -11.32
N HIS A 223 -8.53 7.47 -10.74
CA HIS A 223 -8.58 8.36 -9.56
C HIS A 223 -8.93 9.81 -9.90
N GLY A 224 -9.21 10.10 -11.18
CA GLY A 224 -9.56 11.44 -11.70
C GLY A 224 -8.35 12.17 -12.27
N ASP A 225 -8.53 12.69 -13.49
CA ASP A 225 -7.48 13.44 -14.20
C ASP A 225 -7.02 14.68 -13.42
N GLU A 226 -7.93 15.31 -12.66
CA GLU A 226 -7.63 16.48 -11.83
C GLU A 226 -6.67 16.15 -10.70
N ASN A 227 -6.85 15.01 -10.00
CA ASN A 227 -5.94 14.58 -8.94
C ASN A 227 -4.54 14.27 -9.50
N VAL A 228 -4.47 13.55 -10.62
CA VAL A 228 -3.19 13.23 -11.28
C VAL A 228 -2.46 14.52 -11.70
N ALA A 229 -3.17 15.47 -12.31
CA ALA A 229 -2.59 16.74 -12.73
C ALA A 229 -2.11 17.58 -11.52
N ALA A 230 -2.90 17.65 -10.46
CA ALA A 230 -2.56 18.38 -9.23
C ALA A 230 -1.34 17.74 -8.54
N THR A 231 -1.30 16.41 -8.40
CA THR A 231 -0.16 15.67 -7.83
C THR A 231 1.13 15.98 -8.58
N ARG A 232 1.12 15.90 -9.92
CA ARG A 232 2.28 16.24 -10.76
C ARG A 232 2.68 17.70 -10.63
N SER A 233 1.73 18.63 -10.52
CA SER A 233 1.98 20.05 -10.35
C SER A 233 2.68 20.34 -9.02
N ILE A 234 2.22 19.75 -7.92
CA ILE A 234 2.84 19.89 -6.59
C ILE A 234 4.28 19.35 -6.61
N LEU A 235 4.49 18.14 -7.10
CA LEU A 235 5.83 17.54 -7.19
C LEU A 235 6.77 18.41 -8.04
N LYS A 236 6.31 18.91 -9.18
CA LYS A 236 7.10 19.80 -10.04
C LYS A 236 7.42 21.13 -9.35
N ALA A 237 6.49 21.72 -8.62
CA ALA A 237 6.71 22.96 -7.86
C ALA A 237 7.81 22.81 -6.80
N HIS A 238 7.94 21.62 -6.20
CA HIS A 238 9.01 21.28 -5.26
C HIS A 238 10.31 20.78 -5.94
N GLY A 239 10.39 20.87 -7.27
CA GLY A 239 11.57 20.49 -8.03
C GLY A 239 11.81 18.98 -8.14
N TYR A 240 10.77 18.17 -7.96
CA TYR A 240 10.85 16.74 -8.26
C TYR A 240 10.79 16.51 -9.77
N ILE A 241 11.55 15.52 -10.20
CA ILE A 241 11.54 15.04 -11.57
C ILE A 241 11.22 13.55 -11.59
N GLN A 242 10.42 13.14 -12.54
CA GLN A 242 10.11 11.73 -12.73
C GLN A 242 11.37 11.02 -13.23
N GLN A 243 11.94 10.14 -12.41
CA GLN A 243 13.12 9.34 -12.76
C GLN A 243 12.75 8.11 -13.57
N ARG A 244 11.64 7.48 -13.23
CA ARG A 244 11.23 6.21 -13.82
C ARG A 244 9.72 6.05 -13.78
N LYS A 245 9.21 5.34 -14.76
CA LYS A 245 7.89 4.73 -14.72
C LYS A 245 8.08 3.24 -14.49
N ILE A 246 7.61 2.71 -13.36
CA ILE A 246 7.86 1.32 -12.94
C ILE A 246 6.71 0.38 -13.27
N SER A 247 5.49 0.92 -13.46
CA SER A 247 4.33 0.23 -14.02
C SER A 247 3.51 1.18 -14.91
N ASN A 248 2.29 0.83 -15.27
CA ASN A 248 1.40 1.75 -16.00
C ASN A 248 0.90 2.91 -15.15
N THR A 249 0.85 2.74 -13.84
CA THR A 249 0.33 3.68 -12.84
C THR A 249 1.39 4.20 -11.87
N ASP A 250 2.51 3.49 -11.68
CA ASP A 250 3.52 3.80 -10.68
C ASP A 250 4.73 4.56 -11.22
N PHE A 251 5.16 5.58 -10.46
CA PHE A 251 6.24 6.49 -10.80
C PHE A 251 7.18 6.74 -9.63
#